data_9f6ba5eafad4ce66a35c4638f311c9a1
#
_entry.id   9f6ba5eafad4ce66a35c4638f311c9a1
#
_cell.length_a   1.000
_cell.length_b   1.000
_cell.length_c   1.000
_cell.angle_alpha   90.00
_cell.angle_beta   90.00
_cell.angle_gamma   90.00
#
_symmetry.space_group_name_H-M   'P 1'
#
loop_
_entity.id
_entity.type
_entity.pdbx_description
1 polymer ?
#
loop_
_entity_poly.entity_id
_entity_poly.type
_entity_poly.pdbx_seq_one_letter_code
_entity_poly.pdbx_strand_id
1 'polypeptide(L)'
;MLLANTLVGVNAALDYLRTVGDVAGTGPAEGIGVAQLLLSRKVPATGQVVEVPIPGTASHFAARPAVVWVPPAWYQRPRPQLPVIVLLHGTPGRPVDWVDSGGAADVADAWAAQHHGVAPILVMPDVNGTYTADSECVDSPTAKVETYLTRDVPRVVSRLFGTRPPGPAWAVAGLSEGGSCAVMLALRHPTVFATFGDYAGLLGPRVGDSNGGVPDTVAELFGGSQAAFAAHDPATLLAANRAPGIAGWFEAGDADTDPAAAARTLSAVATRAGVENRLVIVPGGGHDFDLFSQALADSYPWLVGRVSVPAP
;
A
#
# COMPACT_ATOMS: atom_id res chain seq x y z
N MET A 1 -3.25 26.97 19.48
CA MET A 1 -3.24 26.02 20.64
C MET A 1 -4.27 24.89 20.53
N LEU A 2 -5.51 25.13 20.08
CA LEU A 2 -6.51 24.05 19.94
C LEU A 2 -6.12 22.98 18.90
N LEU A 3 -5.62 23.35 17.75
CA LEU A 3 -5.19 22.43 16.68
C LEU A 3 -4.04 21.48 17.10
N ALA A 4 -3.07 21.98 17.88
CA ALA A 4 -1.97 21.17 18.37
C ALA A 4 -2.44 20.11 19.40
N ASN A 5 -3.40 20.47 20.26
CA ASN A 5 -3.96 19.54 21.24
C ASN A 5 -4.83 18.44 20.57
N THR A 6 -5.49 18.74 19.46
CA THR A 6 -6.26 17.75 18.71
C THR A 6 -5.35 16.75 18.01
N LEU A 7 -4.25 17.20 17.39
CA LEU A 7 -3.25 16.35 16.77
C LEU A 7 -2.56 15.42 17.79
N VAL A 8 -2.21 15.94 18.97
CA VAL A 8 -1.63 15.12 20.05
C VAL A 8 -2.63 14.09 20.59
N GLY A 9 -3.91 14.44 20.66
CA GLY A 9 -4.96 13.52 21.10
C GLY A 9 -5.22 12.40 20.10
N VAL A 10 -5.25 12.69 18.82
CA VAL A 10 -5.37 11.70 17.73
C VAL A 10 -4.12 10.83 17.68
N ASN A 11 -2.93 11.40 17.81
CA ASN A 11 -1.69 10.62 17.83
C ASN A 11 -1.60 9.67 19.03
N ALA A 12 -2.07 10.11 20.21
CA ALA A 12 -2.08 9.25 21.41
C ALA A 12 -3.05 8.05 21.27
N ALA A 13 -4.04 8.15 20.39
CA ALA A 13 -4.99 7.08 20.11
C ALA A 13 -4.50 6.12 19.01
N LEU A 14 -3.71 6.64 18.06
CA LEU A 14 -3.32 5.89 16.85
C LEU A 14 -1.82 5.55 16.80
N ASP A 15 -1.00 6.07 17.72
CA ASP A 15 0.47 5.99 17.71
C ASP A 15 1.12 6.30 16.35
N TYR A 16 0.50 7.23 15.63
CA TYR A 16 0.82 7.54 14.23
C TYR A 16 2.14 8.31 14.09
N LEU A 17 2.53 9.08 15.11
CA LEU A 17 3.70 9.93 15.09
C LEU A 17 4.56 9.65 16.32
N ARG A 18 5.67 8.97 16.13
CA ARG A 18 6.55 8.55 17.24
C ARG A 18 7.47 9.65 17.75
N THR A 19 7.68 10.71 16.98
CA THR A 19 8.60 11.80 17.35
C THR A 19 7.99 13.19 17.10
N VAL A 20 8.54 14.20 17.78
CA VAL A 20 8.18 15.62 17.55
C VAL A 20 8.56 16.06 16.11
N GLY A 21 9.57 15.44 15.51
CA GLY A 21 9.97 15.68 14.11
C GLY A 21 8.89 15.23 13.13
N ASP A 22 8.18 14.16 13.43
CA ASP A 22 7.09 13.64 12.59
C ASP A 22 5.92 14.63 12.54
N VAL A 23 5.57 15.24 13.69
CA VAL A 23 4.53 16.28 13.77
C VAL A 23 4.90 17.53 12.93
N ALA A 24 6.19 17.85 12.85
CA ALA A 24 6.67 19.00 12.09
C ALA A 24 6.93 18.70 10.60
N GLY A 25 6.78 17.44 10.17
CA GLY A 25 7.12 17.04 8.81
C GLY A 25 8.62 17.16 8.47
N THR A 26 9.47 17.22 9.50
CA THR A 26 10.92 17.46 9.40
C THR A 26 11.75 16.25 9.83
N GLY A 27 11.13 15.09 9.98
CA GLY A 27 11.84 13.83 10.26
C GLY A 27 12.77 13.50 9.09
N PRO A 28 14.03 13.15 9.35
CA PRO A 28 14.97 12.84 8.30
C PRO A 28 14.65 11.48 7.71
N ALA A 29 14.22 11.44 6.48
CA ALA A 29 14.61 10.30 5.67
C ALA A 29 16.13 10.44 5.43
N GLU A 30 16.97 9.89 6.29
CA GLU A 30 18.40 9.72 6.01
C GLU A 30 18.57 8.67 4.89
N GLY A 31 17.86 8.88 3.77
CA GLY A 31 17.96 8.08 2.58
C GLY A 31 19.12 8.59 1.69
N ILE A 32 19.76 7.67 1.00
CA ILE A 32 20.69 8.08 -0.09
C ILE A 32 19.87 8.68 -1.23
N GLY A 33 20.40 9.70 -1.89
CA GLY A 33 19.74 10.25 -3.09
C GLY A 33 19.66 9.19 -4.22
N VAL A 34 18.58 9.23 -5.00
CA VAL A 34 18.36 8.26 -6.10
C VAL A 34 19.52 8.19 -7.08
N ALA A 35 20.18 9.31 -7.36
CA ALA A 35 21.36 9.37 -8.22
C ALA A 35 22.53 8.59 -7.61
N GLN A 36 22.76 8.74 -6.32
CA GLN A 36 23.81 8.03 -5.59
C GLN A 36 23.53 6.52 -5.56
N LEU A 37 22.27 6.13 -5.31
CA LEU A 37 21.85 4.74 -5.37
C LEU A 37 22.13 4.12 -6.75
N LEU A 38 21.73 4.79 -7.83
CA LEU A 38 21.90 4.29 -9.20
C LEU A 38 23.38 4.16 -9.61
N LEU A 39 24.27 5.01 -9.07
CA LEU A 39 25.71 5.00 -9.34
C LEU A 39 26.49 4.02 -8.43
N SER A 40 25.89 3.56 -7.34
CA SER A 40 26.56 2.66 -6.40
C SER A 40 26.91 1.32 -7.06
N ARG A 41 28.15 0.88 -6.81
CA ARG A 41 28.65 -0.43 -7.24
C ARG A 41 28.93 -1.38 -6.06
N LYS A 42 28.88 -0.87 -4.83
CA LYS A 42 29.09 -1.66 -3.64
C LYS A 42 27.76 -2.29 -3.23
N VAL A 43 27.76 -3.61 -3.04
CA VAL A 43 26.58 -4.31 -2.47
C VAL A 43 26.53 -3.97 -0.98
N PRO A 44 25.47 -3.34 -0.49
CA PRO A 44 25.31 -3.05 0.93
C PRO A 44 24.96 -4.32 1.71
N ALA A 45 25.16 -4.30 3.03
CA ALA A 45 24.81 -5.41 3.91
C ALA A 45 23.29 -5.55 4.11
N THR A 46 22.60 -4.41 4.13
CA THR A 46 21.13 -4.30 4.25
C THR A 46 20.56 -3.53 3.06
N GLY A 47 19.26 -3.56 2.88
CA GLY A 47 18.59 -2.75 1.87
C GLY A 47 18.79 -1.26 2.10
N GLN A 48 18.49 -0.48 1.09
CA GLN A 48 18.66 0.98 1.13
C GLN A 48 17.32 1.66 0.86
N VAL A 49 16.96 2.58 1.74
CA VAL A 49 15.78 3.45 1.57
C VAL A 49 16.18 4.67 0.77
N VAL A 50 15.34 5.06 -0.19
CA VAL A 50 15.57 6.22 -1.05
C VAL A 50 14.26 6.92 -1.37
N GLU A 51 14.26 8.25 -1.38
CA GLU A 51 13.14 9.03 -1.91
C GLU A 51 13.21 9.12 -3.43
N VAL A 52 12.08 8.89 -4.08
CA VAL A 52 11.96 8.85 -5.54
C VAL A 52 10.80 9.73 -6.00
N PRO A 53 11.07 10.88 -6.64
CA PRO A 53 10.02 11.63 -7.30
C PRO A 53 9.37 10.80 -8.42
N ILE A 54 8.07 10.61 -8.36
CA ILE A 54 7.29 9.95 -9.40
C ILE A 54 6.34 10.99 -10.00
N PRO A 55 6.67 11.59 -11.16
CA PRO A 55 5.82 12.60 -11.75
C PRO A 55 4.51 12.00 -12.29
N GLY A 56 3.39 12.64 -12.01
CA GLY A 56 2.07 12.30 -12.54
C GLY A 56 1.95 12.61 -14.03
N THR A 57 2.72 11.94 -14.86
CA THR A 57 2.77 12.23 -16.31
C THR A 57 1.47 11.87 -17.02
N ALA A 58 0.81 10.79 -16.60
CA ALA A 58 -0.49 10.37 -17.14
C ALA A 58 -1.65 10.88 -16.28
N SER A 59 -1.47 10.90 -14.97
CA SER A 59 -2.50 11.26 -14.00
C SER A 59 -2.66 12.76 -13.78
N HIS A 60 -1.57 13.53 -13.97
CA HIS A 60 -1.44 14.92 -13.51
C HIS A 60 -1.61 15.08 -11.99
N PHE A 61 -1.46 13.98 -11.24
CA PHE A 61 -1.52 14.01 -9.78
C PHE A 61 -0.24 14.61 -9.20
N ALA A 62 -0.40 15.55 -8.28
CA ALA A 62 0.71 16.22 -7.60
C ALA A 62 1.14 15.41 -6.36
N ALA A 63 1.75 14.26 -6.58
CA ALA A 63 2.21 13.37 -5.54
C ALA A 63 3.44 13.92 -4.80
N ARG A 64 3.50 13.67 -3.49
CA ARG A 64 4.74 13.77 -2.71
C ARG A 64 5.73 12.69 -3.19
N PRO A 65 7.05 12.82 -2.93
CA PRO A 65 8.01 11.78 -3.29
C PRO A 65 7.62 10.41 -2.70
N ALA A 66 7.73 9.37 -3.52
CA ALA A 66 7.62 8.01 -3.04
C ALA A 66 8.86 7.62 -2.23
N VAL A 67 8.70 6.72 -1.27
CA VAL A 67 9.81 6.07 -0.57
C VAL A 67 9.99 4.68 -1.18
N VAL A 68 11.23 4.28 -1.43
CA VAL A 68 11.55 2.97 -2.02
C VAL A 68 12.64 2.29 -1.20
N TRP A 69 12.40 1.06 -0.78
CA TRP A 69 13.42 0.20 -0.21
C TRP A 69 13.93 -0.77 -1.28
N VAL A 70 15.25 -0.83 -1.44
CA VAL A 70 15.93 -1.59 -2.50
C VAL A 70 16.82 -2.66 -1.87
N PRO A 71 16.62 -3.96 -2.16
CA PRO A 71 17.37 -5.05 -1.52
C PRO A 71 18.85 -5.11 -1.96
N PRO A 72 19.73 -5.73 -1.15
CA PRO A 72 21.14 -5.91 -1.48
C PRO A 72 21.39 -6.58 -2.84
N ALA A 73 20.57 -7.57 -3.22
CA ALA A 73 20.71 -8.28 -4.48
C ALA A 73 20.58 -7.36 -5.72
N TRP A 74 19.85 -6.26 -5.63
CA TRP A 74 19.71 -5.32 -6.73
C TRP A 74 21.04 -4.69 -7.17
N TYR A 75 22.01 -4.61 -6.25
CA TYR A 75 23.35 -4.06 -6.54
C TYR A 75 24.27 -5.04 -7.25
N GLN A 76 23.88 -6.32 -7.35
CA GLN A 76 24.66 -7.35 -8.05
C GLN A 76 24.79 -7.06 -9.55
N ARG A 77 25.77 -7.69 -10.21
CA ARG A 77 25.99 -7.60 -11.65
C ARG A 77 26.18 -9.02 -12.25
N PRO A 78 25.38 -9.42 -13.23
CA PRO A 78 24.27 -8.67 -13.83
C PRO A 78 23.18 -8.37 -12.79
N ARG A 79 22.48 -7.22 -12.94
CA ARG A 79 21.41 -6.83 -12.03
C ARG A 79 20.20 -7.75 -12.22
N PRO A 80 19.68 -8.37 -11.15
CA PRO A 80 18.49 -9.20 -11.25
C PRO A 80 17.24 -8.34 -11.48
N GLN A 81 16.30 -8.86 -12.23
CA GLN A 81 14.95 -8.28 -12.32
C GLN A 81 14.13 -8.79 -11.11
N LEU A 82 13.93 -7.94 -10.14
CA LEU A 82 13.23 -8.27 -8.91
C LEU A 82 11.73 -7.98 -9.02
N PRO A 83 10.87 -8.73 -8.31
CA PRO A 83 9.46 -8.41 -8.16
C PRO A 83 9.27 -7.14 -7.31
N VAL A 84 8.04 -6.66 -7.23
CA VAL A 84 7.69 -5.44 -6.50
C VAL A 84 6.52 -5.69 -5.56
N ILE A 85 6.58 -5.11 -4.36
CA ILE A 85 5.43 -4.95 -3.48
C ILE A 85 5.24 -3.44 -3.29
N VAL A 86 4.07 -2.95 -3.65
CA VAL A 86 3.65 -1.57 -3.40
C VAL A 86 2.94 -1.53 -2.07
N LEU A 87 3.33 -0.60 -1.18
CA LEU A 87 2.74 -0.42 0.16
C LEU A 87 2.07 0.95 0.23
N LEU A 88 0.76 0.98 0.38
CA LEU A 88 -0.06 2.18 0.41
C LEU A 88 -0.29 2.64 1.85
N HIS A 89 -0.05 3.91 2.14
CA HIS A 89 -0.35 4.51 3.44
C HIS A 89 -1.85 4.79 3.60
N GLY A 90 -2.29 5.13 4.80
CA GLY A 90 -3.66 5.53 5.09
C GLY A 90 -3.85 7.04 5.17
N THR A 91 -5.01 7.45 5.68
CA THR A 91 -5.37 8.83 5.98
C THR A 91 -5.66 8.98 7.49
N PRO A 92 -5.02 9.96 8.16
CA PRO A 92 -3.90 10.79 7.67
C PRO A 92 -2.64 9.96 7.44
N GLY A 93 -1.79 10.36 6.47
CA GLY A 93 -0.56 9.61 6.25
C GLY A 93 0.35 10.13 5.14
N ARG A 94 1.48 9.47 4.97
CA ARG A 94 2.51 9.79 4.00
C ARG A 94 3.35 8.54 3.65
N PRO A 95 4.06 8.56 2.50
CA PRO A 95 4.85 7.42 2.03
C PRO A 95 5.85 6.84 3.04
N VAL A 96 6.48 7.69 3.84
CA VAL A 96 7.53 7.27 4.78
C VAL A 96 7.00 6.53 6.01
N ASP A 97 5.70 6.62 6.31
CA ASP A 97 5.10 6.01 7.51
C ASP A 97 5.30 4.48 7.55
N TRP A 98 5.37 3.83 6.38
CA TRP A 98 5.71 2.41 6.29
C TRP A 98 7.13 2.08 6.76
N VAL A 99 8.07 3.02 6.63
CA VAL A 99 9.45 2.85 7.11
C VAL A 99 9.57 3.27 8.58
N ASP A 100 9.04 4.46 8.91
CA ASP A 100 9.23 5.09 10.23
C ASP A 100 8.43 4.37 11.32
N SER A 101 7.23 3.90 11.00
CA SER A 101 6.30 3.27 11.96
C SER A 101 5.90 1.85 11.56
N GLY A 102 5.75 1.57 10.28
CA GLY A 102 5.30 0.27 9.76
C GLY A 102 6.37 -0.81 9.70
N GLY A 103 7.65 -0.52 9.99
CA GLY A 103 8.73 -1.51 10.04
C GLY A 103 9.05 -2.20 8.69
N ALA A 104 8.62 -1.62 7.56
CA ALA A 104 8.73 -2.26 6.25
C ALA A 104 10.17 -2.58 5.85
N ALA A 105 11.12 -1.69 6.19
CA ALA A 105 12.54 -1.91 5.91
C ALA A 105 13.09 -3.09 6.75
N ASP A 106 12.72 -3.17 8.02
CA ASP A 106 13.19 -4.22 8.93
C ASP A 106 12.68 -5.61 8.52
N VAL A 107 11.39 -5.70 8.15
CA VAL A 107 10.78 -6.94 7.65
C VAL A 107 11.45 -7.41 6.36
N ALA A 108 11.70 -6.50 5.43
CA ALA A 108 12.34 -6.81 4.17
C ALA A 108 13.84 -7.15 4.33
N ASP A 109 14.56 -6.49 5.24
CA ASP A 109 15.95 -6.80 5.56
C ASP A 109 16.09 -8.17 6.24
N ALA A 110 15.20 -8.49 7.18
CA ALA A 110 15.16 -9.80 7.82
C ALA A 110 14.93 -10.93 6.80
N TRP A 111 14.06 -10.72 5.85
CA TRP A 111 13.84 -11.67 4.73
C TRP A 111 15.09 -11.76 3.84
N ALA A 112 15.61 -10.64 3.39
CA ALA A 112 16.77 -10.59 2.49
C ALA A 112 18.00 -11.29 3.11
N ALA A 113 18.24 -11.11 4.41
CA ALA A 113 19.35 -11.75 5.12
C ALA A 113 19.28 -13.28 5.05
N GLN A 114 18.07 -13.86 5.06
CA GLN A 114 17.85 -15.31 4.97
C GLN A 114 17.84 -15.82 3.51
N HIS A 115 17.76 -14.92 2.52
CA HIS A 115 17.59 -15.25 1.10
C HIS A 115 18.69 -14.64 0.23
N HIS A 116 19.96 -14.63 0.72
CA HIS A 116 21.13 -14.18 -0.02
C HIS A 116 21.02 -12.72 -0.54
N GLY A 117 20.33 -11.87 0.19
CA GLY A 117 20.07 -10.48 -0.17
C GLY A 117 18.92 -10.29 -1.17
N VAL A 118 18.22 -11.36 -1.53
CA VAL A 118 17.09 -11.33 -2.50
C VAL A 118 15.77 -11.07 -1.79
N ALA A 119 15.09 -10.01 -2.19
CA ALA A 119 13.74 -9.67 -1.76
C ALA A 119 13.05 -8.85 -2.87
N PRO A 120 11.72 -8.72 -2.86
CA PRO A 120 11.02 -7.74 -3.68
C PRO A 120 11.50 -6.31 -3.37
N ILE A 121 11.47 -5.42 -4.36
CA ILE A 121 11.59 -4.00 -4.11
C ILE A 121 10.30 -3.52 -3.46
N LEU A 122 10.39 -2.80 -2.33
CA LEU A 122 9.22 -2.17 -1.71
C LEU A 122 9.09 -0.74 -2.24
N VAL A 123 7.89 -0.38 -2.65
CA VAL A 123 7.57 0.95 -3.18
C VAL A 123 6.40 1.53 -2.40
N MET A 124 6.61 2.64 -1.75
CA MET A 124 5.63 3.35 -0.94
C MET A 124 5.28 4.68 -1.62
N PRO A 125 4.34 4.69 -2.58
CA PRO A 125 3.92 5.90 -3.27
C PRO A 125 2.99 6.73 -2.39
N ASP A 126 2.88 8.01 -2.73
CA ASP A 126 1.86 8.89 -2.15
C ASP A 126 0.48 8.57 -2.74
N VAL A 127 -0.52 8.44 -1.90
CA VAL A 127 -1.90 8.21 -2.35
C VAL A 127 -2.79 9.47 -2.22
N ASN A 128 -2.35 10.51 -1.49
CA ASN A 128 -3.23 11.61 -1.11
C ASN A 128 -2.75 13.02 -1.52
N GLY A 129 -1.49 13.19 -1.91
CA GLY A 129 -0.92 14.50 -2.23
C GLY A 129 -0.67 15.38 -1.00
N THR A 130 -1.51 15.28 0.03
CA THR A 130 -1.38 15.97 1.32
C THR A 130 -1.54 14.99 2.47
N TYR A 131 -1.22 15.42 3.69
CA TYR A 131 -1.25 14.55 4.86
C TYR A 131 -2.66 14.09 5.27
N THR A 132 -3.66 14.96 5.06
CA THR A 132 -5.05 14.74 5.53
C THR A 132 -6.07 14.59 4.41
N ALA A 133 -5.64 14.56 3.15
CA ALA A 133 -6.57 14.24 2.07
C ALA A 133 -6.93 12.76 2.12
N ASP A 134 -8.11 12.45 1.59
CA ASP A 134 -8.68 11.12 1.56
C ASP A 134 -9.15 10.85 0.13
N SER A 135 -8.28 10.21 -0.66
CA SER A 135 -8.51 9.99 -2.09
C SER A 135 -9.22 8.70 -2.40
N GLU A 136 -9.20 7.76 -1.45
CA GLU A 136 -9.62 6.37 -1.65
C GLU A 136 -9.02 5.73 -2.92
N CYS A 137 -7.85 6.26 -3.33
CA CYS A 137 -7.11 5.84 -4.52
C CYS A 137 -7.92 5.83 -5.82
N VAL A 138 -8.97 6.64 -5.93
CA VAL A 138 -9.80 6.70 -7.14
C VAL A 138 -9.45 7.88 -8.03
N ASP A 139 -9.86 7.81 -9.30
CA ASP A 139 -9.84 8.95 -10.20
C ASP A 139 -11.06 9.82 -9.95
N SER A 140 -10.94 10.73 -8.97
CA SER A 140 -11.98 11.69 -8.62
C SER A 140 -12.00 12.90 -9.56
N PRO A 141 -12.99 13.80 -9.44
CA PRO A 141 -13.00 15.08 -10.16
C PRO A 141 -11.79 15.98 -9.88
N THR A 142 -11.15 15.82 -8.71
CA THR A 142 -10.06 16.69 -8.23
C THR A 142 -8.68 16.07 -8.36
N ALA A 143 -8.57 14.73 -8.39
CA ALA A 143 -7.29 14.02 -8.45
C ALA A 143 -7.45 12.68 -9.19
N LYS A 144 -6.43 12.26 -9.92
CA LYS A 144 -6.42 10.98 -10.64
C LYS A 144 -5.43 10.01 -10.01
N VAL A 145 -5.75 9.55 -8.81
CA VAL A 145 -4.85 8.72 -8.01
C VAL A 145 -4.80 7.28 -8.52
N GLU A 146 -5.92 6.71 -8.96
CA GLU A 146 -5.95 5.38 -9.59
C GLU A 146 -5.05 5.33 -10.83
N THR A 147 -5.13 6.34 -11.70
CA THR A 147 -4.24 6.46 -12.86
C THR A 147 -2.78 6.61 -12.44
N TYR A 148 -2.48 7.38 -11.39
CA TYR A 148 -1.13 7.52 -10.87
C TYR A 148 -0.55 6.18 -10.40
N LEU A 149 -1.29 5.46 -9.58
CA LEU A 149 -0.85 4.20 -8.98
C LEU A 149 -0.72 3.06 -10.02
N THR A 150 -1.52 3.11 -11.09
CA THR A 150 -1.56 2.01 -12.08
C THR A 150 -0.79 2.30 -13.36
N ARG A 151 -0.39 3.54 -13.61
CA ARG A 151 0.37 3.92 -14.82
C ARG A 151 1.68 4.63 -14.53
N ASP A 152 1.65 5.70 -13.71
CA ASP A 152 2.87 6.50 -13.47
C ASP A 152 3.85 5.76 -12.56
N VAL A 153 3.37 5.19 -11.46
CA VAL A 153 4.20 4.42 -10.52
C VAL A 153 4.87 3.22 -11.20
N PRO A 154 4.14 2.29 -11.87
CA PRO A 154 4.78 1.15 -12.52
C PRO A 154 5.78 1.55 -13.60
N ARG A 155 5.47 2.58 -14.39
CA ARG A 155 6.36 3.06 -15.46
C ARG A 155 7.68 3.59 -14.91
N VAL A 156 7.63 4.42 -13.86
CA VAL A 156 8.83 5.03 -13.28
C VAL A 156 9.65 3.99 -12.54
N VAL A 157 9.01 3.16 -11.71
CA VAL A 157 9.68 2.11 -10.92
C VAL A 157 10.35 1.09 -11.82
N SER A 158 9.65 0.56 -12.82
CA SER A 158 10.23 -0.40 -13.76
C SER A 158 11.43 0.18 -14.53
N ARG A 159 11.32 1.43 -14.95
CA ARG A 159 12.41 2.11 -15.68
C ARG A 159 13.64 2.38 -14.81
N LEU A 160 13.45 2.82 -13.55
CA LEU A 160 14.55 3.16 -12.66
C LEU A 160 15.25 1.93 -12.11
N PHE A 161 14.50 0.94 -11.70
CA PHE A 161 15.03 -0.21 -10.97
C PHE A 161 15.18 -1.48 -11.81
N GLY A 162 14.63 -1.51 -13.03
CA GLY A 162 14.73 -2.68 -13.91
C GLY A 162 14.00 -3.89 -13.34
N THR A 163 12.79 -3.68 -12.84
CA THR A 163 11.99 -4.72 -12.18
C THR A 163 11.44 -5.75 -13.16
N ARG A 164 10.93 -6.86 -12.64
CA ARG A 164 10.01 -7.70 -13.41
C ARG A 164 8.79 -6.87 -13.85
N PRO A 165 8.16 -7.20 -14.99
CA PRO A 165 7.00 -6.45 -15.48
C PRO A 165 5.83 -6.53 -14.48
N PRO A 166 4.96 -5.50 -14.44
CA PRO A 166 3.69 -5.55 -13.71
C PRO A 166 2.85 -6.77 -14.06
N GLY A 167 1.93 -7.12 -13.19
CA GLY A 167 1.09 -8.31 -13.26
C GLY A 167 1.45 -9.29 -12.15
N PRO A 168 1.67 -10.59 -12.43
CA PRO A 168 1.94 -11.59 -11.39
C PRO A 168 3.18 -11.33 -10.53
N ALA A 169 4.11 -10.52 -11.00
CA ALA A 169 5.31 -10.16 -10.25
C ALA A 169 5.15 -8.88 -9.39
N TRP A 170 3.95 -8.31 -9.34
CA TRP A 170 3.64 -7.12 -8.55
C TRP A 170 2.48 -7.39 -7.59
N ALA A 171 2.69 -7.06 -6.33
CA ALA A 171 1.64 -7.02 -5.31
C ALA A 171 1.38 -5.58 -4.88
N VAL A 172 0.20 -5.32 -4.37
CA VAL A 172 -0.16 -4.08 -3.68
C VAL A 172 -0.73 -4.42 -2.31
N ALA A 173 -0.22 -3.80 -1.26
CA ALA A 173 -0.78 -3.93 0.09
C ALA A 173 -0.90 -2.55 0.72
N GLY A 174 -1.67 -2.42 1.77
CA GLY A 174 -1.80 -1.13 2.43
C GLY A 174 -2.50 -1.22 3.76
N LEU A 175 -2.42 -0.13 4.51
CA LEU A 175 -3.04 0.03 5.82
C LEU A 175 -4.22 1.00 5.73
N SER A 176 -5.29 0.74 6.47
CA SER A 176 -6.45 1.64 6.57
C SER A 176 -7.03 1.95 5.17
N GLU A 177 -7.14 3.23 4.76
CA GLU A 177 -7.45 3.63 3.38
C GLU A 177 -6.61 2.85 2.35
N GLY A 178 -5.29 2.72 2.58
CA GLY A 178 -4.40 1.96 1.69
C GLY A 178 -4.77 0.48 1.58
N GLY A 179 -5.37 -0.12 2.60
CA GLY A 179 -5.89 -1.49 2.60
C GLY A 179 -7.11 -1.61 1.67
N SER A 180 -8.10 -0.73 1.84
CA SER A 180 -9.26 -0.62 0.93
C SER A 180 -8.82 -0.42 -0.52
N CYS A 181 -7.85 0.48 -0.73
CA CYS A 181 -7.22 0.75 -2.01
C CYS A 181 -6.61 -0.51 -2.64
N ALA A 182 -5.87 -1.29 -1.86
CA ALA A 182 -5.16 -2.47 -2.37
C ALA A 182 -6.12 -3.52 -2.94
N VAL A 183 -7.23 -3.78 -2.25
CA VAL A 183 -8.28 -4.69 -2.74
C VAL A 183 -8.88 -4.17 -4.04
N MET A 184 -9.32 -2.92 -4.05
CA MET A 184 -9.94 -2.29 -5.22
C MET A 184 -9.00 -2.28 -6.42
N LEU A 185 -7.74 -1.85 -6.24
CA LEU A 185 -6.76 -1.76 -7.32
C LEU A 185 -6.43 -3.14 -7.92
N ALA A 186 -6.25 -4.19 -7.11
CA ALA A 186 -5.99 -5.53 -7.62
C ALA A 186 -7.18 -6.07 -8.44
N LEU A 187 -8.41 -5.86 -7.98
CA LEU A 187 -9.61 -6.31 -8.68
C LEU A 187 -9.85 -5.57 -9.99
N ARG A 188 -9.53 -4.28 -10.04
CA ARG A 188 -9.73 -3.44 -11.24
C ARG A 188 -8.56 -3.52 -12.23
N HIS A 189 -7.35 -3.74 -11.74
CA HIS A 189 -6.11 -3.73 -12.52
C HIS A 189 -5.28 -5.01 -12.34
N PRO A 190 -5.85 -6.21 -12.62
CA PRO A 190 -5.14 -7.48 -12.41
C PRO A 190 -3.90 -7.64 -13.29
N THR A 191 -3.79 -6.87 -14.36
CA THR A 191 -2.60 -6.81 -15.22
C THR A 191 -1.48 -5.94 -14.64
N VAL A 192 -1.75 -5.22 -13.54
CA VAL A 192 -0.76 -4.43 -12.79
C VAL A 192 -0.44 -5.11 -11.47
N PHE A 193 -1.47 -5.50 -10.71
CA PHE A 193 -1.36 -6.13 -9.40
C PHE A 193 -2.18 -7.44 -9.38
N ALA A 194 -1.51 -8.58 -9.27
CA ALA A 194 -2.19 -9.87 -9.17
C ALA A 194 -2.36 -10.36 -7.73
N THR A 195 -1.80 -9.65 -6.76
CA THR A 195 -1.87 -10.01 -5.34
C THR A 195 -2.10 -8.76 -4.52
N PHE A 196 -2.96 -8.85 -3.49
CA PHE A 196 -3.20 -7.76 -2.57
C PHE A 196 -3.02 -8.16 -1.10
N GLY A 197 -2.75 -7.15 -0.25
CA GLY A 197 -2.80 -7.21 1.21
C GLY A 197 -3.64 -6.07 1.74
N ASP A 198 -4.66 -6.37 2.53
CA ASP A 198 -5.56 -5.43 3.17
C ASP A 198 -5.35 -5.49 4.68
N TYR A 199 -4.80 -4.42 5.26
CA TYR A 199 -4.54 -4.32 6.69
C TYR A 199 -5.46 -3.27 7.31
N ALA A 200 -6.52 -3.74 7.93
CA ALA A 200 -7.57 -2.95 8.55
C ALA A 200 -8.22 -1.92 7.60
N GLY A 201 -8.46 -2.30 6.33
CA GLY A 201 -9.23 -1.50 5.39
C GLY A 201 -10.74 -1.63 5.62
N LEU A 202 -11.50 -0.73 5.00
CA LEU A 202 -12.96 -0.77 4.98
C LEU A 202 -13.50 -1.61 3.81
N LEU A 203 -14.81 -1.68 3.65
CA LEU A 203 -15.47 -2.45 2.57
C LEU A 203 -15.10 -1.99 1.14
N GLY A 204 -14.41 -0.89 1.01
CA GLY A 204 -13.97 -0.30 -0.24
C GLY A 204 -13.90 1.21 -0.10
N PRO A 205 -13.93 2.01 -1.18
CA PRO A 205 -13.86 3.45 -1.07
C PRO A 205 -14.92 4.01 -0.11
N ARG A 206 -14.46 4.65 0.97
CA ARG A 206 -15.30 5.25 2.03
C ARG A 206 -14.60 6.48 2.58
N VAL A 207 -15.12 7.66 2.26
CA VAL A 207 -14.65 8.88 2.92
C VAL A 207 -14.96 8.76 4.42
N GLY A 208 -13.91 8.93 5.25
CA GLY A 208 -13.97 8.79 6.70
C GLY A 208 -13.75 7.36 7.22
N ASP A 209 -13.93 7.17 8.52
CA ASP A 209 -13.43 6.02 9.28
C ASP A 209 -14.48 4.90 9.48
N SER A 210 -15.48 4.77 8.60
CA SER A 210 -16.52 3.76 8.79
C SER A 210 -17.03 3.15 7.47
N ASN A 211 -17.57 1.95 7.57
CA ASN A 211 -18.21 1.30 6.42
C ASN A 211 -19.51 2.00 5.96
N GLY A 212 -19.96 3.02 6.69
CA GLY A 212 -21.20 3.78 6.42
C GLY A 212 -21.09 4.72 5.25
N GLY A 213 -20.41 5.76 5.31
CA GLY A 213 -20.17 6.93 4.43
C GLY A 213 -20.42 6.89 2.92
N VAL A 214 -21.22 5.93 2.41
CA VAL A 214 -21.45 5.72 0.97
C VAL A 214 -22.03 6.95 0.26
N PRO A 215 -23.06 7.64 0.80
CA PRO A 215 -23.62 8.81 0.12
C PRO A 215 -22.59 9.94 -0.06
N ASP A 216 -21.79 10.21 0.98
CA ASP A 216 -20.75 11.25 0.94
C ASP A 216 -19.62 10.86 0.00
N THR A 217 -19.17 9.61 0.05
CA THR A 217 -18.19 9.03 -0.87
C THR A 217 -18.63 9.17 -2.33
N VAL A 218 -19.88 8.84 -2.63
CA VAL A 218 -20.42 8.97 -3.99
C VAL A 218 -20.47 10.42 -4.44
N ALA A 219 -20.85 11.34 -3.56
CA ALA A 219 -20.91 12.75 -3.87
C ALA A 219 -19.50 13.34 -4.12
N GLU A 220 -18.56 13.07 -3.23
CA GLU A 220 -17.25 13.70 -3.21
C GLU A 220 -16.29 13.08 -4.23
N LEU A 221 -16.20 11.76 -4.26
CA LEU A 221 -15.20 11.06 -5.08
C LEU A 221 -15.72 10.66 -6.47
N PHE A 222 -17.01 10.45 -6.61
CA PHE A 222 -17.62 9.96 -7.86
C PHE A 222 -18.57 10.95 -8.54
N GLY A 223 -18.58 12.22 -8.09
CA GLY A 223 -19.43 13.26 -8.68
C GLY A 223 -20.93 12.92 -8.66
N GLY A 224 -21.41 12.16 -7.66
CA GLY A 224 -22.79 11.70 -7.53
C GLY A 224 -23.12 10.43 -8.33
N SER A 225 -22.16 9.82 -9.02
CA SER A 225 -22.41 8.64 -9.86
C SER A 225 -22.36 7.33 -9.06
N GLN A 226 -23.52 6.77 -8.77
CA GLN A 226 -23.65 5.43 -8.17
C GLN A 226 -23.03 4.33 -9.04
N ALA A 227 -23.11 4.46 -10.35
CA ALA A 227 -22.51 3.49 -11.27
C ALA A 227 -20.98 3.53 -11.22
N ALA A 228 -20.38 4.72 -11.12
CA ALA A 228 -18.94 4.87 -10.95
C ALA A 228 -18.48 4.29 -9.59
N PHE A 229 -19.20 4.57 -8.52
CA PHE A 229 -18.94 3.98 -7.20
C PHE A 229 -19.00 2.44 -7.26
N ALA A 230 -20.07 1.86 -7.79
CA ALA A 230 -20.22 0.41 -7.91
C ALA A 230 -19.10 -0.26 -8.73
N ALA A 231 -18.55 0.46 -9.71
CA ALA A 231 -17.39 -0.01 -10.48
C ALA A 231 -16.07 0.01 -9.70
N HIS A 232 -16.05 0.55 -8.48
CA HIS A 232 -14.89 0.58 -7.57
C HIS A 232 -15.16 -0.17 -6.25
N ASP A 233 -16.39 -0.61 -6.01
CA ASP A 233 -16.76 -1.34 -4.81
C ASP A 233 -16.30 -2.81 -4.87
N PRO A 234 -15.40 -3.27 -3.98
CA PRO A 234 -14.82 -4.61 -4.03
C PRO A 234 -15.86 -5.74 -3.99
N ALA A 235 -16.91 -5.60 -3.18
CA ALA A 235 -17.94 -6.62 -3.10
C ALA A 235 -18.70 -6.77 -4.42
N THR A 236 -19.00 -5.66 -5.07
CA THR A 236 -19.63 -5.62 -6.40
C THR A 236 -18.70 -6.21 -7.47
N LEU A 237 -17.41 -5.84 -7.46
CA LEU A 237 -16.42 -6.36 -8.39
C LEU A 237 -16.24 -7.87 -8.24
N LEU A 238 -16.12 -8.37 -7.02
CA LEU A 238 -16.01 -9.79 -6.74
C LEU A 238 -17.26 -10.57 -7.16
N ALA A 239 -18.46 -10.02 -6.93
CA ALA A 239 -19.71 -10.66 -7.32
C ALA A 239 -19.91 -10.70 -8.84
N ALA A 240 -19.46 -9.68 -9.56
CA ALA A 240 -19.60 -9.59 -11.02
C ALA A 240 -18.51 -10.34 -11.77
N ASN A 241 -17.36 -10.60 -11.15
CA ASN A 241 -16.19 -11.02 -11.87
C ASN A 241 -15.56 -12.31 -11.34
N ARG A 242 -15.02 -12.95 -12.31
CA ARG A 242 -14.09 -14.04 -12.18
C ARG A 242 -12.72 -13.42 -12.36
N ALA A 243 -12.01 -13.21 -11.25
CA ALA A 243 -10.67 -12.65 -11.26
C ALA A 243 -9.63 -13.80 -11.18
N PRO A 244 -9.44 -14.59 -12.28
CA PRO A 244 -8.52 -15.71 -12.27
C PRO A 244 -7.09 -15.19 -12.02
N GLY A 245 -6.42 -15.83 -11.06
CA GLY A 245 -5.03 -15.51 -10.73
C GLY A 245 -4.82 -14.37 -9.73
N ILE A 246 -5.89 -13.70 -9.24
CA ILE A 246 -5.79 -12.78 -8.10
C ILE A 246 -5.75 -13.59 -6.80
N ALA A 247 -4.96 -13.12 -5.84
CA ALA A 247 -4.94 -13.65 -4.50
C ALA A 247 -4.87 -12.52 -3.46
N GLY A 248 -5.43 -12.76 -2.27
CA GLY A 248 -5.57 -11.73 -1.24
C GLY A 248 -5.19 -12.16 0.17
N TRP A 249 -4.76 -11.19 0.97
CA TRP A 249 -4.58 -11.30 2.40
C TRP A 249 -5.41 -10.21 3.08
N PHE A 250 -6.24 -10.60 4.04
CA PHE A 250 -7.01 -9.70 4.87
C PHE A 250 -6.56 -9.86 6.31
N GLU A 251 -6.23 -8.75 6.98
CA GLU A 251 -5.87 -8.76 8.40
C GLU A 251 -6.41 -7.52 9.11
N ALA A 252 -7.06 -7.72 10.24
CA ALA A 252 -7.62 -6.64 11.05
C ALA A 252 -7.67 -7.04 12.52
N GLY A 253 -7.64 -6.06 13.42
CA GLY A 253 -7.84 -6.28 14.84
C GLY A 253 -9.32 -6.38 15.23
N ASP A 254 -9.68 -7.23 16.17
CA ASP A 254 -11.09 -7.37 16.59
C ASP A 254 -11.58 -6.23 17.49
N ALA A 255 -10.68 -5.42 18.05
CA ALA A 255 -11.04 -4.18 18.73
C ALA A 255 -11.38 -3.04 17.75
N ASP A 256 -10.98 -3.16 16.48
CA ASP A 256 -11.32 -2.26 15.39
C ASP A 256 -12.50 -2.82 14.59
N THR A 257 -13.71 -2.48 15.02
CA THR A 257 -14.95 -3.21 14.64
C THR A 257 -15.29 -3.10 13.15
N ASP A 258 -15.17 -1.94 12.53
CA ASP A 258 -15.52 -1.72 11.12
C ASP A 258 -14.55 -2.41 10.17
N PRO A 259 -13.23 -2.26 10.28
CA PRO A 259 -12.26 -3.03 9.51
C PRO A 259 -12.34 -4.54 9.73
N ALA A 260 -12.55 -5.00 10.96
CA ALA A 260 -12.73 -6.43 11.22
C ALA A 260 -13.98 -7.00 10.52
N ALA A 261 -15.07 -6.25 10.52
CA ALA A 261 -16.29 -6.64 9.79
C ALA A 261 -16.09 -6.62 8.27
N ALA A 262 -15.36 -5.62 7.76
CA ALA A 262 -15.01 -5.51 6.35
C ALA A 262 -14.14 -6.69 5.90
N ALA A 263 -13.06 -6.98 6.61
CA ALA A 263 -12.15 -8.10 6.32
C ALA A 263 -12.89 -9.43 6.27
N ARG A 264 -13.76 -9.73 7.26
CA ARG A 264 -14.60 -10.95 7.27
C ARG A 264 -15.54 -11.01 6.07
N THR A 265 -16.18 -9.89 5.76
CA THR A 265 -17.14 -9.80 4.65
C THR A 265 -16.46 -9.98 3.31
N LEU A 266 -15.40 -9.23 3.05
CA LEU A 266 -14.67 -9.28 1.77
C LEU A 266 -13.97 -10.62 1.56
N SER A 267 -13.36 -11.20 2.60
CA SER A 267 -12.78 -12.55 2.54
C SER A 267 -13.82 -13.60 2.16
N ALA A 268 -15.02 -13.55 2.77
CA ALA A 268 -16.10 -14.47 2.44
C ALA A 268 -16.62 -14.27 1.00
N VAL A 269 -16.73 -13.03 0.53
CA VAL A 269 -17.12 -12.73 -0.87
C VAL A 269 -16.03 -13.20 -1.84
N ALA A 270 -14.75 -12.94 -1.55
CA ALA A 270 -13.62 -13.37 -2.34
C ALA A 270 -13.57 -14.90 -2.48
N THR A 271 -13.77 -15.62 -1.38
CA THR A 271 -13.83 -17.10 -1.39
C THR A 271 -14.96 -17.60 -2.29
N ARG A 272 -16.16 -17.01 -2.21
CA ARG A 272 -17.28 -17.38 -3.10
C ARG A 272 -17.01 -17.06 -4.57
N ALA A 273 -16.24 -16.02 -4.85
CA ALA A 273 -15.82 -15.66 -6.19
C ALA A 273 -14.65 -16.53 -6.73
N GLY A 274 -14.12 -17.46 -5.92
CA GLY A 274 -13.01 -18.34 -6.29
C GLY A 274 -11.62 -17.64 -6.21
N VAL A 275 -11.53 -16.51 -5.51
CA VAL A 275 -10.26 -15.82 -5.22
C VAL A 275 -9.59 -16.52 -4.03
N GLU A 276 -8.35 -16.98 -4.24
CA GLU A 276 -7.53 -17.50 -3.14
C GLU A 276 -7.28 -16.37 -2.13
N ASN A 277 -7.65 -16.58 -0.88
CA ASN A 277 -7.40 -15.54 0.13
C ASN A 277 -7.15 -16.13 1.53
N ARG A 278 -6.55 -15.31 2.38
CA ARG A 278 -6.33 -15.57 3.80
C ARG A 278 -7.00 -14.49 4.63
N LEU A 279 -7.53 -14.87 5.78
CA LEU A 279 -8.13 -13.96 6.76
C LEU A 279 -7.46 -14.19 8.11
N VAL A 280 -6.93 -13.14 8.68
CA VAL A 280 -6.39 -13.08 10.05
C VAL A 280 -7.17 -12.03 10.82
N ILE A 281 -7.66 -12.40 12.01
CA ILE A 281 -8.27 -11.45 12.94
C ILE A 281 -7.45 -11.51 14.23
N VAL A 282 -6.80 -10.41 14.54
CA VAL A 282 -5.89 -10.30 15.68
C VAL A 282 -6.68 -9.96 16.95
N PRO A 283 -6.68 -10.85 17.95
CA PRO A 283 -7.38 -10.59 19.21
C PRO A 283 -6.84 -9.35 19.93
N GLY A 284 -7.71 -8.41 20.28
CA GLY A 284 -7.36 -7.16 20.96
C GLY A 284 -6.62 -6.14 20.06
N GLY A 285 -6.38 -6.45 18.79
CA GLY A 285 -5.73 -5.51 17.86
C GLY A 285 -6.60 -4.28 17.62
N GLY A 286 -5.98 -3.11 17.61
CA GLY A 286 -6.59 -1.81 17.34
C GLY A 286 -6.38 -1.34 15.90
N HIS A 287 -6.60 -0.03 15.67
CA HIS A 287 -6.30 0.64 14.40
C HIS A 287 -5.02 1.46 14.54
N ASP A 288 -3.89 0.77 14.64
CA ASP A 288 -2.61 1.36 15.01
C ASP A 288 -1.44 0.69 14.28
N PHE A 289 -0.25 1.28 14.40
CA PHE A 289 0.95 0.75 13.77
C PHE A 289 1.45 -0.56 14.39
N ASP A 290 1.03 -0.94 15.58
CA ASP A 290 1.35 -2.26 16.12
C ASP A 290 0.65 -3.34 15.30
N LEU A 291 -0.64 -3.14 14.99
CA LEU A 291 -1.38 -4.02 14.09
C LEU A 291 -0.81 -3.99 12.66
N PHE A 292 -0.58 -2.80 12.09
CA PHE A 292 -0.15 -2.69 10.68
C PHE A 292 1.23 -3.29 10.45
N SER A 293 2.17 -3.10 11.38
CA SER A 293 3.50 -3.70 11.34
C SER A 293 3.44 -5.22 11.47
N GLN A 294 2.59 -5.72 12.37
CA GLN A 294 2.35 -7.15 12.53
C GLN A 294 1.76 -7.73 11.23
N ALA A 295 0.73 -7.11 10.68
CA ALA A 295 0.06 -7.59 9.46
C ALA A 295 1.02 -7.64 8.25
N LEU A 296 1.91 -6.65 8.12
CA LEU A 296 2.96 -6.71 7.12
C LEU A 296 3.92 -7.88 7.38
N ALA A 297 4.38 -8.07 8.62
CA ALA A 297 5.30 -9.15 8.95
C ALA A 297 4.68 -10.54 8.73
N ASP A 298 3.42 -10.72 9.10
CA ASP A 298 2.68 -11.99 8.95
C ASP A 298 2.42 -12.34 7.48
N SER A 299 2.04 -11.34 6.67
CA SER A 299 1.73 -11.51 5.26
C SER A 299 2.96 -11.55 4.35
N TYR A 300 4.09 -10.96 4.75
CA TYR A 300 5.25 -10.75 3.88
C TYR A 300 5.79 -12.04 3.23
N PRO A 301 5.99 -13.16 3.96
CA PRO A 301 6.44 -14.41 3.35
C PRO A 301 5.47 -14.93 2.27
N TRP A 302 4.17 -14.77 2.51
CA TRP A 302 3.14 -15.16 1.55
C TRP A 302 3.12 -14.23 0.33
N LEU A 303 3.19 -12.91 0.51
CA LEU A 303 3.29 -11.95 -0.58
C LEU A 303 4.51 -12.21 -1.45
N VAL A 304 5.69 -12.44 -0.84
CA VAL A 304 6.91 -12.78 -1.57
C VAL A 304 6.74 -14.06 -2.36
N GLY A 305 6.15 -15.09 -1.76
CA GLY A 305 5.85 -16.35 -2.45
C GLY A 305 4.97 -16.13 -3.69
N ARG A 306 3.99 -15.25 -3.62
CA ARG A 306 3.07 -14.93 -4.73
C ARG A 306 3.76 -14.19 -5.88
N VAL A 307 4.54 -13.15 -5.59
CA VAL A 307 5.21 -12.36 -6.64
C VAL A 307 6.44 -13.03 -7.23
N SER A 308 7.02 -14.02 -6.53
CA SER A 308 8.20 -14.75 -6.98
C SER A 308 7.88 -15.95 -7.88
N VAL A 309 6.63 -16.41 -7.88
CA VAL A 309 6.20 -17.50 -8.74
C VAL A 309 6.28 -17.06 -10.21
N PRO A 310 6.96 -17.85 -11.09
CA PRO A 310 6.90 -17.57 -12.52
C PRO A 310 5.45 -17.58 -13.00
N ALA A 311 5.11 -16.66 -13.91
CA ALA A 311 3.81 -16.72 -14.57
C ALA A 311 3.65 -18.08 -15.26
N PRO A 312 2.46 -18.71 -15.21
CA PRO A 312 2.21 -20.01 -15.85
C PRO A 312 2.39 -19.94 -17.37
#